data_0a94600cd622c2d4d12a8afdd16189a1
#
_entry.id   0a94600cd622c2d4d12a8afdd16189a1
#
_cell.length_a   1.000
_cell.length_b   1.000
_cell.length_c   1.000
_cell.angle_alpha   90.00
_cell.angle_beta   90.00
_cell.angle_gamma   90.00
#
_symmetry.space_group_name_H-M   'P 1'
#
loop_
_entity.id
_entity.type
_entity.pdbx_description
1 polymer ?
#
loop_
_entity_poly.entity_id
_entity_poly.type
_entity_poly.pdbx_seq_one_letter_code
_entity_poly.pdbx_strand_id
1 'polypeptide(L)'
;IMRHVARKVAMNKKFTITLDENKVKEYLGSPIFSREEYQGNELPGVVTGLAWTAAGGEILYIESSYSKGKGHLSLTGNLGEVMKESATLALEYIKSHAKEIGIDEKMFEENDIHVHVPAGAVPKDGPSAGITMVTALVSALTGRKVKKAIAMTGEITLRGKVLPVGGIREKILAAKRAGIKEIILCSENKKDIDDIKKEYLKGLKFHYVDHIKEVLETALLKA
;
A
#
# COMPACT_ATOMS: atom_id res chain seq x y z
N ILE A 1 28.09 7.92 13.55
CA ILE A 1 28.09 8.75 14.78
C ILE A 1 29.42 8.61 15.50
N MET A 2 29.83 7.40 15.95
CA MET A 2 31.07 7.18 16.73
C MET A 2 32.33 7.72 16.03
N ARG A 3 32.48 7.53 14.70
CA ARG A 3 33.60 8.12 13.95
C ARG A 3 33.61 9.65 14.02
N HIS A 4 32.47 10.31 14.01
CA HIS A 4 32.35 11.76 14.12
C HIS A 4 32.74 12.26 15.50
N VAL A 5 32.28 11.55 16.54
CA VAL A 5 32.65 11.85 17.93
C VAL A 5 34.16 11.66 18.14
N ALA A 6 34.71 10.54 17.70
CA ALA A 6 36.16 10.26 17.78
C ALA A 6 37.00 11.33 17.09
N ARG A 7 36.56 11.81 15.91
CA ARG A 7 37.20 12.93 15.20
C ARG A 7 37.16 14.22 16.03
N LYS A 8 35.99 14.56 16.65
CA LYS A 8 35.88 15.74 17.51
C LYS A 8 36.80 15.66 18.71
N VAL A 9 36.88 14.47 19.36
CA VAL A 9 37.81 14.22 20.47
C VAL A 9 39.26 14.41 20.04
N ALA A 10 39.68 13.78 18.95
CA ALA A 10 41.04 13.90 18.41
C ALA A 10 41.42 15.35 18.05
N MET A 11 40.43 16.17 17.67
CA MET A 11 40.64 17.58 17.33
C MET A 11 40.42 18.52 18.52
N ASN A 12 40.27 18.01 19.76
CA ASN A 12 39.95 18.80 20.95
C ASN A 12 38.72 19.72 20.79
N LYS A 13 37.73 19.30 20.00
CA LYS A 13 36.47 20.00 19.80
C LYS A 13 35.41 19.54 20.78
N LYS A 14 34.57 20.46 21.27
CA LYS A 14 33.43 20.13 22.10
C LYS A 14 32.45 19.20 21.36
N PHE A 15 31.93 18.20 22.02
CA PHE A 15 30.87 17.32 21.54
C PHE A 15 29.83 17.08 22.62
N THR A 16 28.64 16.71 22.23
CA THR A 16 27.52 16.43 23.15
C THR A 16 27.46 14.93 23.43
N ILE A 17 27.37 14.55 24.70
CA ILE A 17 27.29 13.15 25.14
C ILE A 17 25.90 12.56 24.83
N THR A 18 24.83 13.37 24.95
CA THR A 18 23.47 12.96 24.66
C THR A 18 23.11 13.38 23.23
N LEU A 19 22.68 12.41 22.42
CA LEU A 19 22.27 12.62 21.03
C LEU A 19 20.75 12.57 20.93
N ASP A 20 20.14 13.68 20.58
CA ASP A 20 18.74 13.77 20.18
C ASP A 20 18.60 13.64 18.64
N GLU A 21 17.37 13.64 18.14
CA GLU A 21 17.07 13.47 16.70
C GLU A 21 17.74 14.55 15.83
N ASN A 22 17.84 15.80 16.30
CA ASN A 22 18.49 16.90 15.56
C ASN A 22 20.00 16.71 15.49
N LYS A 23 20.59 16.21 16.59
CA LYS A 23 22.01 15.88 16.63
C LYS A 23 22.39 14.71 15.73
N VAL A 24 21.48 13.71 15.59
CA VAL A 24 21.68 12.61 14.63
C VAL A 24 21.81 13.14 13.22
N LYS A 25 20.97 14.12 12.81
CA LYS A 25 21.05 14.77 11.48
C LYS A 25 22.37 15.53 11.29
N GLU A 26 22.86 16.23 12.34
CA GLU A 26 24.14 16.92 12.28
C GLU A 26 25.31 15.95 12.01
N TYR A 27 25.27 14.74 12.60
CA TYR A 27 26.34 13.75 12.49
C TYR A 27 26.28 12.88 11.24
N LEU A 28 25.08 12.57 10.74
CA LEU A 28 24.85 11.63 9.63
C LEU A 28 24.47 12.32 8.33
N GLY A 29 24.16 13.62 8.36
CA GLY A 29 23.62 14.35 7.22
C GLY A 29 22.10 14.15 7.07
N SER A 30 21.58 14.54 5.91
CA SER A 30 20.17 14.34 5.58
C SER A 30 19.80 12.86 5.55
N PRO A 31 18.61 12.48 6.02
CA PRO A 31 18.14 11.09 5.93
C PRO A 31 18.20 10.60 4.49
N ILE A 32 18.73 9.40 4.28
CA ILE A 32 18.79 8.75 2.95
C ILE A 32 17.39 8.35 2.50
N PHE A 33 16.51 8.03 3.46
CA PHE A 33 15.10 7.71 3.22
C PHE A 33 14.26 8.88 3.72
N SER A 34 13.42 9.44 2.86
CA SER A 34 12.36 10.36 3.26
C SER A 34 11.30 9.58 4.04
N ARG A 35 10.72 10.19 5.09
CA ARG A 35 9.51 9.62 5.71
C ARG A 35 8.42 9.57 4.64
N GLU A 36 7.90 8.38 4.40
CA GLU A 36 6.68 8.24 3.64
C GLU A 36 5.54 8.79 4.48
N GLU A 37 4.98 9.91 4.05
CA GLU A 37 3.75 10.46 4.60
C GLU A 37 2.61 10.15 3.65
N TYR A 38 1.45 9.82 4.22
CA TYR A 38 0.23 9.64 3.44
C TYR A 38 -0.12 10.94 2.72
N GLN A 39 -0.06 10.94 1.39
CA GLN A 39 -0.30 12.12 0.55
C GLN A 39 -1.77 12.31 0.14
N GLY A 40 -2.66 11.40 0.55
CA GLY A 40 -4.09 11.44 0.22
C GLY A 40 -4.46 10.53 -0.96
N ASN A 41 -5.76 10.21 -1.03
CA ASN A 41 -6.41 9.45 -2.13
C ASN A 41 -7.47 10.34 -2.75
N GLU A 42 -7.12 11.55 -3.15
CA GLU A 42 -8.12 12.54 -3.58
C GLU A 42 -8.66 12.27 -4.99
N LEU A 43 -7.93 11.49 -5.79
CA LEU A 43 -8.33 11.11 -7.13
C LEU A 43 -8.85 9.67 -7.15
N PRO A 44 -9.88 9.37 -7.98
CA PRO A 44 -10.25 8.00 -8.27
C PRO A 44 -9.06 7.23 -8.86
N GLY A 45 -8.97 5.93 -8.54
CA GLY A 45 -7.90 5.08 -9.02
C GLY A 45 -6.63 5.08 -8.18
N VAL A 46 -6.55 5.87 -7.10
CA VAL A 46 -5.38 5.90 -6.20
C VAL A 46 -5.72 5.22 -4.88
N VAL A 47 -4.98 4.17 -4.53
CA VAL A 47 -5.20 3.38 -3.31
C VAL A 47 -3.89 3.12 -2.60
N THR A 48 -3.91 3.18 -1.27
CA THR A 48 -2.75 2.87 -0.44
C THR A 48 -2.76 1.40 -0.02
N GLY A 49 -1.71 0.69 -0.42
CA GLY A 49 -1.38 -0.65 0.06
C GLY A 49 -0.30 -0.63 1.13
N LEU A 50 0.01 -1.81 1.65
CA LEU A 50 1.06 -2.02 2.63
C LEU A 50 2.04 -3.08 2.13
N ALA A 51 3.32 -2.74 2.11
CA ALA A 51 4.41 -3.62 1.72
C ALA A 51 5.31 -3.96 2.91
N TRP A 52 6.03 -5.06 2.78
CA TRP A 52 7.09 -5.47 3.69
C TRP A 52 8.38 -5.70 2.90
N THR A 53 9.49 -5.19 3.43
CA THR A 53 10.83 -5.34 2.87
C THR A 53 11.81 -5.75 3.97
N ALA A 54 13.02 -6.14 3.60
CA ALA A 54 14.08 -6.44 4.57
C ALA A 54 14.43 -5.24 5.47
N ALA A 55 14.13 -4.01 5.03
CA ALA A 55 14.33 -2.78 5.80
C ALA A 55 13.14 -2.44 6.73
N GLY A 56 12.03 -3.17 6.63
CA GLY A 56 10.81 -2.95 7.40
C GLY A 56 9.56 -2.79 6.53
N GLY A 57 8.48 -2.29 7.13
CA GLY A 57 7.24 -2.03 6.40
C GLY A 57 7.25 -0.65 5.74
N GLU A 58 6.54 -0.55 4.63
CA GLU A 58 6.36 0.66 3.82
C GLU A 58 4.91 0.80 3.36
N ILE A 59 4.44 2.02 3.12
CA ILE A 59 3.20 2.25 2.39
C ILE A 59 3.50 2.18 0.89
N LEU A 60 2.53 1.72 0.13
CA LEU A 60 2.62 1.50 -1.30
C LEU A 60 1.43 2.15 -1.98
N TYR A 61 1.65 3.07 -2.90
CA TYR A 61 0.57 3.59 -3.73
C TYR A 61 0.36 2.69 -4.94
N ILE A 62 -0.90 2.41 -5.25
CA ILE A 62 -1.32 1.80 -6.50
C ILE A 62 -2.20 2.81 -7.21
N GLU A 63 -1.78 3.18 -8.40
CA GLU A 63 -2.46 4.13 -9.27
C GLU A 63 -3.03 3.39 -10.47
N SER A 64 -4.30 3.56 -10.74
CA SER A 64 -4.96 2.97 -11.90
C SER A 64 -5.65 4.05 -12.71
N SER A 65 -5.54 3.94 -14.02
CA SER A 65 -6.20 4.81 -14.99
C SER A 65 -6.66 4.01 -16.19
N TYR A 66 -7.52 4.59 -17.01
CA TYR A 66 -7.90 4.03 -18.29
C TYR A 66 -7.93 5.11 -19.37
N SER A 67 -7.76 4.70 -20.61
CA SER A 67 -7.83 5.55 -21.79
C SER A 67 -8.46 4.78 -22.94
N LYS A 68 -9.01 5.49 -23.93
CA LYS A 68 -9.57 4.82 -25.12
C LYS A 68 -8.54 3.90 -25.77
N GLY A 69 -8.92 2.64 -26.01
CA GLY A 69 -7.99 1.62 -26.46
C GLY A 69 -8.70 0.36 -26.99
N LYS A 70 -8.09 -0.80 -26.75
CA LYS A 70 -8.56 -2.10 -27.24
C LYS A 70 -8.54 -3.18 -26.16
N GLY A 71 -8.62 -2.81 -24.89
CA GLY A 71 -8.67 -3.74 -23.76
C GLY A 71 -7.30 -4.22 -23.27
N HIS A 72 -6.21 -3.52 -23.58
CA HIS A 72 -4.89 -3.91 -23.09
C HIS A 72 -4.68 -3.52 -21.62
N LEU A 73 -4.04 -4.40 -20.85
CA LEU A 73 -3.55 -4.10 -19.51
C LEU A 73 -2.06 -3.77 -19.57
N SER A 74 -1.70 -2.57 -19.11
CA SER A 74 -0.32 -2.11 -18.95
C SER A 74 0.04 -2.05 -17.48
N LEU A 75 1.21 -2.61 -17.12
CA LEU A 75 1.71 -2.66 -15.76
C LEU A 75 3.08 -1.99 -15.70
N THR A 76 3.26 -1.02 -14.81
CA THR A 76 4.55 -0.31 -14.64
C THR A 76 4.87 -0.12 -13.15
N GLY A 77 6.14 0.13 -12.82
CA GLY A 77 6.62 0.34 -11.46
C GLY A 77 7.61 -0.70 -10.97
N ASN A 78 8.32 -1.39 -11.90
CA ASN A 78 9.30 -2.43 -11.60
C ASN A 78 8.69 -3.59 -10.78
N LEU A 79 7.59 -4.15 -11.33
CA LEU A 79 6.83 -5.23 -10.72
C LEU A 79 7.43 -6.59 -11.05
N GLY A 80 7.62 -7.44 -10.04
CA GLY A 80 7.95 -8.84 -10.21
C GLY A 80 6.79 -9.66 -10.76
N GLU A 81 7.04 -10.91 -11.10
CA GLU A 81 6.09 -11.77 -11.80
C GLU A 81 4.83 -12.04 -10.96
N VAL A 82 4.98 -12.32 -9.66
CA VAL A 82 3.83 -12.59 -8.78
C VAL A 82 2.91 -11.37 -8.65
N MET A 83 3.50 -10.18 -8.60
CA MET A 83 2.71 -8.94 -8.54
C MET A 83 1.99 -8.65 -9.85
N LYS A 84 2.58 -8.97 -11.01
CA LYS A 84 1.93 -8.89 -12.32
C LYS A 84 0.78 -9.88 -12.45
N GLU A 85 0.97 -11.11 -12.00
CA GLU A 85 -0.09 -12.11 -11.93
C GLU A 85 -1.25 -11.63 -11.06
N SER A 86 -0.95 -11.05 -9.90
CA SER A 86 -1.95 -10.48 -8.99
C SER A 86 -2.76 -9.35 -9.64
N ALA A 87 -2.10 -8.48 -10.43
CA ALA A 87 -2.78 -7.41 -11.17
C ALA A 87 -3.69 -7.97 -12.28
N THR A 88 -3.22 -8.98 -12.99
CA THR A 88 -4.01 -9.69 -14.04
C THR A 88 -5.22 -10.35 -13.41
N LEU A 89 -5.04 -11.08 -12.31
CA LEU A 89 -6.12 -11.74 -11.57
C LEU A 89 -7.14 -10.73 -11.06
N ALA A 90 -6.69 -9.57 -10.57
CA ALA A 90 -7.56 -8.49 -10.12
C ALA A 90 -8.47 -7.99 -11.25
N LEU A 91 -7.91 -7.77 -12.45
CA LEU A 91 -8.70 -7.35 -13.62
C LEU A 91 -9.69 -8.43 -14.07
N GLU A 92 -9.27 -9.69 -14.12
CA GLU A 92 -10.15 -10.80 -14.54
C GLU A 92 -11.30 -11.02 -13.52
N TYR A 93 -11.04 -10.83 -12.21
CA TYR A 93 -12.11 -10.81 -11.22
C TYR A 93 -13.12 -9.70 -11.52
N ILE A 94 -12.66 -8.48 -11.80
CA ILE A 94 -13.54 -7.34 -12.08
C ILE A 94 -14.36 -7.60 -13.34
N LYS A 95 -13.76 -8.08 -14.44
CA LYS A 95 -14.46 -8.42 -15.68
C LYS A 95 -15.58 -9.44 -15.43
N SER A 96 -15.28 -10.50 -14.70
CA SER A 96 -16.27 -11.56 -14.40
C SER A 96 -17.40 -11.11 -13.47
N HIS A 97 -17.23 -10.00 -12.74
CA HIS A 97 -18.21 -9.44 -11.79
C HIS A 97 -18.63 -8.01 -12.15
N ALA A 98 -18.38 -7.57 -13.39
CA ALA A 98 -18.58 -6.19 -13.85
C ALA A 98 -19.99 -5.67 -13.54
N LYS A 99 -21.02 -6.47 -13.88
CA LYS A 99 -22.41 -6.13 -13.64
C LYS A 99 -22.75 -5.93 -12.15
N GLU A 100 -22.19 -6.75 -11.27
CA GLU A 100 -22.41 -6.63 -9.83
C GLU A 100 -21.71 -5.39 -9.24
N ILE A 101 -20.54 -5.04 -9.80
CA ILE A 101 -19.75 -3.88 -9.39
C ILE A 101 -20.32 -2.57 -9.97
N GLY A 102 -21.15 -2.66 -11.02
CA GLY A 102 -21.74 -1.52 -11.72
C GLY A 102 -20.84 -0.95 -12.80
N ILE A 103 -20.04 -1.79 -13.47
CA ILE A 103 -19.15 -1.42 -14.58
C ILE A 103 -19.75 -1.98 -15.89
N ASP A 104 -19.81 -1.15 -16.93
CA ASP A 104 -20.20 -1.59 -18.28
C ASP A 104 -19.09 -2.47 -18.87
N GLU A 105 -19.46 -3.67 -19.35
CA GLU A 105 -18.52 -4.62 -19.95
C GLU A 105 -17.75 -4.04 -21.14
N LYS A 106 -18.37 -3.11 -21.89
CA LYS A 106 -17.71 -2.39 -23.00
C LYS A 106 -16.48 -1.60 -22.57
N MET A 107 -16.43 -1.18 -21.29
CA MET A 107 -15.26 -0.49 -20.75
C MET A 107 -13.98 -1.31 -20.93
N PHE A 108 -14.08 -2.64 -20.88
CA PHE A 108 -12.90 -3.52 -21.02
C PHE A 108 -12.49 -3.79 -22.46
N GLU A 109 -13.39 -3.53 -23.43
CA GLU A 109 -13.10 -3.72 -24.85
C GLU A 109 -12.65 -2.42 -25.52
N GLU A 110 -13.19 -1.29 -25.07
CA GLU A 110 -12.99 0.02 -25.68
C GLU A 110 -11.91 0.86 -25.00
N ASN A 111 -11.35 0.39 -23.87
CA ASN A 111 -10.34 1.12 -23.14
C ASN A 111 -9.14 0.24 -22.75
N ASP A 112 -7.96 0.80 -22.87
CA ASP A 112 -6.75 0.27 -22.27
C ASP A 112 -6.67 0.69 -20.81
N ILE A 113 -6.24 -0.23 -19.95
CA ILE A 113 -6.14 -0.03 -18.51
C ILE A 113 -4.67 0.00 -18.13
N HIS A 114 -4.29 0.95 -17.29
CA HIS A 114 -2.92 1.06 -16.80
C HIS A 114 -2.90 1.03 -15.27
N VAL A 115 -2.05 0.16 -14.72
CA VAL A 115 -1.74 0.14 -13.28
C VAL A 115 -0.26 0.51 -13.11
N HIS A 116 -0.03 1.53 -12.31
CA HIS A 116 1.30 2.00 -11.96
C HIS A 116 1.55 1.90 -10.46
N VAL A 117 2.74 1.47 -10.07
CA VAL A 117 3.15 1.40 -8.66
C VAL A 117 4.44 2.21 -8.47
N PRO A 118 4.35 3.47 -7.99
CA PRO A 118 5.54 4.26 -7.64
C PRO A 118 6.32 3.60 -6.47
N ALA A 119 7.58 3.87 -6.22
CA ALA A 119 8.63 4.46 -7.02
C ALA A 119 9.26 3.40 -7.93
N GLY A 120 9.36 3.68 -9.25
CA GLY A 120 9.77 2.68 -10.24
C GLY A 120 11.19 2.14 -10.10
N ALA A 121 12.07 2.82 -9.39
CA ALA A 121 13.43 2.34 -9.13
C ALA A 121 13.50 1.17 -8.12
N VAL A 122 12.47 1.01 -7.28
CA VAL A 122 12.43 -0.04 -6.25
C VAL A 122 11.68 -1.25 -6.76
N PRO A 123 12.31 -2.44 -6.83
CA PRO A 123 11.61 -3.67 -7.19
C PRO A 123 10.51 -4.00 -6.18
N LYS A 124 9.35 -4.40 -6.69
CA LYS A 124 8.20 -4.78 -5.87
C LYS A 124 7.64 -6.11 -6.38
N ASP A 125 7.41 -7.04 -5.45
CA ASP A 125 6.83 -8.33 -5.80
C ASP A 125 5.95 -8.87 -4.67
N GLY A 126 5.14 -9.87 -5.00
CA GLY A 126 4.28 -10.60 -4.08
C GLY A 126 2.78 -10.37 -4.29
N PRO A 127 1.94 -11.27 -3.75
CA PRO A 127 0.50 -11.28 -3.98
C PRO A 127 -0.28 -10.34 -3.03
N SER A 128 0.36 -9.79 -2.00
CA SER A 128 -0.31 -9.08 -0.89
C SER A 128 -0.96 -7.75 -1.26
N ALA A 129 -0.74 -7.27 -2.49
CA ALA A 129 -1.38 -6.09 -3.05
C ALA A 129 -2.68 -6.39 -3.82
N GLY A 130 -3.14 -7.64 -3.86
CA GLY A 130 -4.27 -8.06 -4.67
C GLY A 130 -5.56 -7.27 -4.40
N ILE A 131 -5.96 -7.16 -3.13
CA ILE A 131 -7.16 -6.36 -2.78
C ILE A 131 -6.97 -4.87 -3.07
N THR A 132 -5.75 -4.37 -2.97
CA THR A 132 -5.42 -2.96 -3.30
C THR A 132 -5.57 -2.71 -4.80
N MET A 133 -5.11 -3.65 -5.63
CA MET A 133 -5.22 -3.57 -7.10
C MET A 133 -6.68 -3.61 -7.56
N VAL A 134 -7.49 -4.53 -7.02
CA VAL A 134 -8.94 -4.55 -7.33
C VAL A 134 -9.59 -3.22 -6.95
N THR A 135 -9.28 -2.71 -5.75
CA THR A 135 -9.86 -1.46 -5.28
C THR A 135 -9.45 -0.27 -6.15
N ALA A 136 -8.18 -0.21 -6.59
CA ALA A 136 -7.69 0.85 -7.48
C ALA A 136 -8.38 0.80 -8.85
N LEU A 137 -8.48 -0.39 -9.45
CA LEU A 137 -9.16 -0.60 -10.72
C LEU A 137 -10.65 -0.24 -10.64
N VAL A 138 -11.37 -0.74 -9.64
CA VAL A 138 -12.79 -0.41 -9.44
C VAL A 138 -12.98 1.08 -9.19
N SER A 139 -12.13 1.69 -8.38
CA SER A 139 -12.16 3.14 -8.12
C SER A 139 -12.00 3.94 -9.43
N ALA A 140 -11.01 3.59 -10.28
CA ALA A 140 -10.79 4.23 -11.57
C ALA A 140 -11.99 4.07 -12.51
N LEU A 141 -12.45 2.83 -12.70
CA LEU A 141 -13.50 2.50 -13.68
C LEU A 141 -14.89 3.01 -13.27
N THR A 142 -15.15 3.18 -11.98
CA THR A 142 -16.43 3.71 -11.47
C THR A 142 -16.39 5.19 -11.10
N GLY A 143 -15.22 5.84 -11.11
CA GLY A 143 -15.03 7.23 -10.65
C GLY A 143 -15.20 7.42 -9.14
N ARG A 144 -15.39 6.34 -8.37
CA ARG A 144 -15.58 6.39 -6.91
C ARG A 144 -14.24 6.58 -6.20
N LYS A 145 -14.16 7.58 -5.34
CA LYS A 145 -12.95 7.83 -4.54
C LYS A 145 -12.81 6.84 -3.39
N VAL A 146 -11.57 6.59 -3.01
CA VAL A 146 -11.25 5.82 -1.80
C VAL A 146 -11.27 6.72 -0.58
N LYS A 147 -11.70 6.19 0.57
CA LYS A 147 -11.67 6.91 1.85
C LYS A 147 -10.27 7.39 2.19
N LYS A 148 -10.20 8.58 2.83
CA LYS A 148 -8.92 9.14 3.31
C LYS A 148 -8.34 8.31 4.45
N ALA A 149 -7.01 8.28 4.53
CA ALA A 149 -6.25 7.63 5.59
C ALA A 149 -6.61 6.15 5.81
N ILE A 150 -6.99 5.45 4.75
CA ILE A 150 -7.22 4.01 4.72
C ILE A 150 -6.11 3.33 3.92
N ALA A 151 -5.63 2.19 4.40
CA ALA A 151 -4.70 1.33 3.68
C ALA A 151 -5.17 -0.12 3.75
N MET A 152 -4.65 -0.96 2.87
CA MET A 152 -5.07 -2.35 2.83
C MET A 152 -3.94 -3.30 2.45
N THR A 153 -4.08 -4.56 2.83
CA THR A 153 -3.20 -5.65 2.41
C THR A 153 -3.97 -6.97 2.44
N GLY A 154 -3.80 -7.77 1.40
CA GLY A 154 -4.45 -9.06 1.26
C GLY A 154 -4.26 -9.61 -0.14
N GLU A 155 -4.14 -10.92 -0.25
CA GLU A 155 -4.17 -11.63 -1.51
C GLU A 155 -5.61 -11.87 -1.93
N ILE A 156 -5.90 -11.93 -3.21
CA ILE A 156 -7.23 -12.21 -3.75
C ILE A 156 -7.21 -13.46 -4.61
N THR A 157 -8.29 -14.23 -4.58
CA THR A 157 -8.55 -15.34 -5.49
C THR A 157 -9.51 -14.93 -6.62
N LEU A 158 -9.55 -15.69 -7.71
CA LEU A 158 -10.53 -15.50 -8.82
C LEU A 158 -11.99 -15.51 -8.37
N ARG A 159 -12.29 -16.07 -7.19
CA ARG A 159 -13.65 -16.10 -6.61
C ARG A 159 -13.89 -14.94 -5.63
N GLY A 160 -12.93 -14.02 -5.51
CA GLY A 160 -13.05 -12.87 -4.62
C GLY A 160 -12.78 -13.15 -3.14
N LYS A 161 -12.31 -14.37 -2.76
CA LYS A 161 -11.89 -14.66 -1.40
C LYS A 161 -10.62 -13.87 -1.10
N VAL A 162 -10.53 -13.26 0.07
CA VAL A 162 -9.33 -12.59 0.58
C VAL A 162 -8.53 -13.60 1.40
N LEU A 163 -7.25 -13.72 1.10
CA LEU A 163 -6.33 -14.64 1.77
C LEU A 163 -5.37 -13.87 2.70
N PRO A 164 -4.92 -14.52 3.80
CA PRO A 164 -3.98 -13.92 4.73
C PRO A 164 -2.60 -13.74 4.09
N VAL A 165 -1.87 -12.73 4.58
CA VAL A 165 -0.56 -12.35 4.06
C VAL A 165 0.46 -12.17 5.19
N GLY A 166 1.74 -12.23 4.86
CA GLY A 166 2.83 -12.07 5.83
C GLY A 166 3.24 -10.61 6.07
N GLY A 167 4.17 -10.43 7.03
CA GLY A 167 4.75 -9.12 7.35
C GLY A 167 3.76 -8.15 8.01
N ILE A 168 2.73 -8.64 8.67
CA ILE A 168 1.64 -7.81 9.23
C ILE A 168 2.19 -6.80 10.23
N ARG A 169 3.06 -7.21 11.15
CA ARG A 169 3.61 -6.30 12.15
C ARG A 169 4.31 -5.10 11.51
N GLU A 170 5.18 -5.34 10.55
CA GLU A 170 5.94 -4.31 9.84
C GLU A 170 5.00 -3.39 9.04
N LYS A 171 4.03 -3.97 8.36
CA LYS A 171 2.99 -3.26 7.60
C LYS A 171 2.17 -2.31 8.49
N ILE A 172 1.72 -2.78 9.66
CA ILE A 172 0.95 -1.97 10.61
C ILE A 172 1.78 -0.82 11.18
N LEU A 173 3.05 -1.08 11.52
CA LEU A 173 3.94 -0.03 11.99
C LEU A 173 4.21 1.03 10.93
N ALA A 174 4.34 0.62 9.66
CA ALA A 174 4.47 1.54 8.54
C ALA A 174 3.21 2.39 8.33
N ALA A 175 2.04 1.76 8.31
CA ALA A 175 0.76 2.45 8.21
C ALA A 175 0.60 3.52 9.31
N LYS A 176 0.93 3.18 10.55
CA LYS A 176 0.88 4.12 11.67
C LYS A 176 1.84 5.29 11.50
N ARG A 177 3.09 5.02 11.07
CA ARG A 177 4.08 6.09 10.81
C ARG A 177 3.63 7.04 9.69
N ALA A 178 2.98 6.51 8.66
CA ALA A 178 2.46 7.27 7.55
C ALA A 178 1.17 8.06 7.87
N GLY A 179 0.60 7.92 9.07
CA GLY A 179 -0.62 8.62 9.48
C GLY A 179 -1.92 7.96 9.05
N ILE A 180 -1.88 6.73 8.55
CA ILE A 180 -3.07 5.92 8.25
C ILE A 180 -3.88 5.70 9.54
N LYS A 181 -5.20 5.67 9.42
CA LYS A 181 -6.15 5.49 10.53
C LYS A 181 -6.96 4.21 10.45
N GLU A 182 -7.25 3.75 9.24
CA GLU A 182 -8.05 2.55 9.00
C GLU A 182 -7.25 1.56 8.15
N ILE A 183 -7.34 0.27 8.50
CA ILE A 183 -6.61 -0.78 7.80
C ILE A 183 -7.56 -1.92 7.49
N ILE A 184 -7.60 -2.34 6.21
CA ILE A 184 -8.36 -3.50 5.74
C ILE A 184 -7.39 -4.65 5.55
N LEU A 185 -7.71 -5.82 6.12
CA LEU A 185 -6.90 -7.02 6.01
C LEU A 185 -7.77 -8.29 6.16
N CYS A 186 -7.23 -9.43 5.74
CA CYS A 186 -7.91 -10.71 5.89
C CYS A 186 -8.25 -11.01 7.36
N SER A 187 -9.43 -11.60 7.61
CA SER A 187 -9.86 -11.99 8.95
C SER A 187 -8.88 -12.96 9.62
N GLU A 188 -8.26 -13.84 8.86
CA GLU A 188 -7.26 -14.80 9.35
C GLU A 188 -5.97 -14.12 9.87
N ASN A 189 -5.68 -12.87 9.45
CA ASN A 189 -4.57 -12.07 9.99
C ASN A 189 -4.88 -11.42 11.35
N LYS A 190 -6.06 -11.61 11.91
CA LYS A 190 -6.38 -11.10 13.25
C LYS A 190 -5.41 -11.61 14.31
N LYS A 191 -4.99 -12.86 14.21
CA LYS A 191 -3.98 -13.46 15.09
C LYS A 191 -2.66 -12.67 15.10
N ASP A 192 -2.22 -12.20 13.92
CA ASP A 192 -0.98 -11.43 13.79
C ASP A 192 -1.12 -10.03 14.45
N ILE A 193 -2.33 -9.45 14.40
CA ILE A 193 -2.63 -8.18 15.09
C ILE A 193 -2.66 -8.37 16.61
N ASP A 194 -3.23 -9.48 17.09
CA ASP A 194 -3.32 -9.78 18.52
C ASP A 194 -1.93 -9.96 19.17
N ASP A 195 -0.92 -10.36 18.38
CA ASP A 195 0.49 -10.48 18.81
C ASP A 195 1.23 -9.12 18.88
N ILE A 196 0.63 -8.03 18.37
CA ILE A 196 1.22 -6.70 18.40
C ILE A 196 0.88 -6.01 19.73
N LYS A 197 1.87 -5.38 20.37
CA LYS A 197 1.63 -4.62 21.60
C LYS A 197 0.59 -3.52 21.37
N LYS A 198 -0.38 -3.41 22.29
CA LYS A 198 -1.51 -2.48 22.19
C LYS A 198 -1.11 -1.00 22.00
N GLU A 199 0.04 -0.60 22.52
CA GLU A 199 0.58 0.77 22.35
C GLU A 199 0.83 1.13 20.86
N TYR A 200 1.22 0.14 20.05
CA TYR A 200 1.43 0.32 18.61
C TYR A 200 0.12 0.33 17.81
N LEU A 201 -0.95 -0.25 18.35
CA LEU A 201 -2.26 -0.30 17.72
C LEU A 201 -3.12 0.93 18.03
N LYS A 202 -2.75 1.71 19.03
CA LYS A 202 -3.54 2.88 19.46
C LYS A 202 -3.74 3.88 18.33
N GLY A 203 -5.02 4.21 18.07
CA GLY A 203 -5.44 5.14 17.01
C GLY A 203 -5.62 4.51 15.63
N LEU A 204 -5.47 3.18 15.51
CA LEU A 204 -5.76 2.41 14.31
C LEU A 204 -7.10 1.68 14.47
N LYS A 205 -7.88 1.64 13.39
CA LYS A 205 -9.10 0.84 13.26
C LYS A 205 -8.86 -0.25 12.23
N PHE A 206 -9.19 -1.49 12.57
CA PHE A 206 -9.01 -2.64 11.72
C PHE A 206 -10.35 -3.11 11.17
N HIS A 207 -10.40 -3.39 9.87
CA HIS A 207 -11.52 -4.00 9.18
C HIS A 207 -11.06 -5.37 8.70
N TYR A 208 -11.60 -6.41 9.32
CA TYR A 208 -11.34 -7.79 8.98
C TYR A 208 -12.34 -8.25 7.93
N VAL A 209 -11.84 -8.77 6.81
CA VAL A 209 -12.64 -9.13 5.65
C VAL A 209 -12.29 -10.54 5.15
N ASP A 210 -13.26 -11.22 4.58
CA ASP A 210 -13.10 -12.53 3.95
C ASP A 210 -13.34 -12.49 2.44
N HIS A 211 -13.99 -11.43 1.96
CA HIS A 211 -14.34 -11.29 0.55
C HIS A 211 -14.09 -9.87 0.03
N ILE A 212 -13.70 -9.76 -1.25
CA ILE A 212 -13.40 -8.47 -1.89
C ILE A 212 -14.58 -7.49 -1.90
N LYS A 213 -15.82 -7.97 -1.90
CA LYS A 213 -17.01 -7.11 -1.79
C LYS A 213 -16.98 -6.27 -0.52
N GLU A 214 -16.61 -6.86 0.60
CA GLU A 214 -16.47 -6.18 1.89
C GLU A 214 -15.36 -5.13 1.86
N VAL A 215 -14.26 -5.42 1.13
CA VAL A 215 -13.17 -4.45 0.89
C VAL A 215 -13.71 -3.23 0.15
N LEU A 216 -14.41 -3.44 -0.97
CA LEU A 216 -14.95 -2.37 -1.81
C LEU A 216 -15.99 -1.52 -1.07
N GLU A 217 -16.88 -2.15 -0.31
CA GLU A 217 -17.89 -1.47 0.53
C GLU A 217 -17.25 -0.63 1.63
N THR A 218 -16.15 -1.15 2.21
CA THR A 218 -15.43 -0.46 3.29
C THR A 218 -14.58 0.68 2.77
N ALA A 219 -13.90 0.49 1.65
CA ALA A 219 -12.89 1.42 1.12
C ALA A 219 -13.46 2.53 0.26
N LEU A 220 -14.46 2.22 -0.59
CA LEU A 220 -14.97 3.19 -1.58
C LEU A 220 -16.06 4.08 -1.00
N LEU A 221 -15.99 5.37 -1.32
CA LEU A 221 -17.06 6.31 -1.03
C LEU A 221 -18.28 5.97 -1.89
N LYS A 222 -19.48 6.30 -1.39
CA LYS A 222 -20.70 6.22 -2.21
C LYS A 222 -20.58 7.21 -3.38
N ALA A 223 -21.11 6.81 -4.52
CA ALA A 223 -21.21 7.67 -5.70
C ALA A 223 -22.10 8.87 -5.41
#